data_380f8b17a06e9e0b29fc721777d282a6
#
_entry.id   380f8b17a06e9e0b29fc721777d282a6
#
_cell.length_a   1.000
_cell.length_b   1.000
_cell.length_c   1.000
_cell.angle_alpha   90.00
_cell.angle_beta   90.00
_cell.angle_gamma   90.00
#
_symmetry.space_group_name_H-M   'P 1'
#
loop_
_entity.id
_entity.type
_entity.pdbx_description
1 polymer ?
#
loop_
_entity_poly.entity_id
_entity_poly.type
_entity_poly.pdbx_seq_one_letter_code
_entity_poly.pdbx_strand_id
1 'polypeptide(L)'
;RIGIINQGTEAGWLPVVGGQKYLLVILVVAVLTVFMYIYLNYSKHGYEIAVVGESQRTASYAGIKVERVIVRTMVLSGAVCGLMGLLLTAGTDHTLTTTIVGGRGFTAVMVSWMAKFNPIIMIFTSLLLVVLGRGASEISSTFGLNQSFSDILTGIILFFICLLYTSDAADE
;
A
#
# COMPACT_ATOMS: atom_id res chain seq x y z
N ARG A 1 -20.88 -18.95 6.78
CA ARG A 1 -20.04 -19.09 5.55
C ARG A 1 -20.11 -17.76 4.81
N ILE A 2 -18.98 -17.12 4.61
CA ILE A 2 -18.88 -15.88 3.80
C ILE A 2 -19.05 -16.33 2.35
N GLY A 3 -20.10 -15.82 1.67
CA GLY A 3 -20.38 -16.18 0.29
C GLY A 3 -19.33 -15.59 -0.66
N ILE A 4 -18.80 -16.40 -1.56
CA ILE A 4 -17.95 -15.94 -2.67
C ILE A 4 -18.86 -15.27 -3.71
N ILE A 5 -18.48 -14.09 -4.18
CA ILE A 5 -19.26 -13.33 -5.16
C ILE A 5 -19.24 -14.09 -6.50
N ASN A 6 -20.44 -14.36 -7.03
CA ASN A 6 -20.62 -14.98 -8.35
C ASN A 6 -19.85 -16.30 -8.57
N GLN A 7 -19.79 -17.18 -7.56
CA GLN A 7 -19.10 -18.47 -7.63
C GLN A 7 -19.50 -19.37 -8.82
N GLY A 8 -20.71 -19.16 -9.37
CA GLY A 8 -21.23 -19.98 -10.49
C GLY A 8 -21.01 -19.37 -11.87
N THR A 9 -20.80 -18.07 -11.98
CA THR A 9 -20.67 -17.37 -13.27
C THR A 9 -19.34 -16.69 -13.47
N GLU A 10 -18.50 -16.60 -12.43
CA GLU A 10 -17.21 -15.89 -12.41
C GLU A 10 -17.29 -14.44 -12.96
N ALA A 11 -18.50 -13.89 -13.03
CA ALA A 11 -18.74 -12.57 -13.56
C ALA A 11 -18.18 -11.49 -12.61
N GLY A 12 -17.27 -10.66 -13.13
CA GLY A 12 -16.56 -9.63 -12.36
C GLY A 12 -15.23 -10.11 -11.74
N TRP A 13 -14.82 -11.35 -11.99
CA TRP A 13 -13.49 -11.82 -11.65
C TRP A 13 -12.49 -11.38 -12.72
N LEU A 14 -11.27 -11.10 -12.31
CA LEU A 14 -10.22 -10.77 -13.26
C LEU A 14 -9.84 -12.01 -14.08
N PRO A 15 -9.66 -11.88 -15.42
CA PRO A 15 -9.32 -13.01 -16.27
C PRO A 15 -7.96 -13.60 -15.88
N VAL A 16 -7.84 -14.92 -15.92
CA VAL A 16 -6.58 -15.62 -15.70
C VAL A 16 -5.69 -15.42 -16.91
N VAL A 17 -4.60 -14.67 -16.74
CA VAL A 17 -3.62 -14.42 -17.80
C VAL A 17 -2.39 -15.30 -17.56
N GLY A 18 -1.97 -16.05 -18.59
CA GLY A 18 -0.74 -16.86 -18.53
C GLY A 18 -0.78 -18.06 -17.56
N GLY A 19 -1.97 -18.56 -17.18
CA GLY A 19 -2.10 -19.72 -16.29
C GLY A 19 -1.89 -19.42 -14.81
N GLN A 20 -1.62 -18.16 -14.45
CA GLN A 20 -1.44 -17.71 -13.07
C GLN A 20 -2.55 -16.73 -12.67
N LYS A 21 -3.27 -17.04 -11.59
CA LYS A 21 -4.40 -16.23 -11.11
C LYS A 21 -4.01 -14.79 -10.71
N TYR A 22 -2.79 -14.60 -10.20
CA TYR A 22 -2.36 -13.32 -9.64
C TYR A 22 -1.48 -12.50 -10.58
N LEU A 23 -1.11 -13.02 -11.76
CA LEU A 23 -0.19 -12.35 -12.67
C LEU A 23 -0.73 -10.99 -13.12
N LEU A 24 -2.01 -10.91 -13.44
CA LEU A 24 -2.66 -9.68 -13.86
C LEU A 24 -2.65 -8.63 -12.74
N VAL A 25 -2.93 -9.04 -11.49
CA VAL A 25 -2.89 -8.14 -10.33
C VAL A 25 -1.49 -7.59 -10.13
N ILE A 26 -0.47 -8.44 -10.18
CA ILE A 26 0.94 -8.05 -10.04
C ILE A 26 1.33 -7.06 -11.15
N LEU A 27 0.94 -7.33 -12.39
CA LEU A 27 1.23 -6.46 -13.53
C LEU A 27 0.57 -5.09 -13.37
N VAL A 28 -0.70 -5.03 -12.99
CA VAL A 28 -1.41 -3.76 -12.75
C VAL A 28 -0.75 -2.96 -11.62
N VAL A 29 -0.38 -3.60 -10.52
CA VAL A 29 0.31 -2.95 -9.40
C VAL A 29 1.68 -2.45 -9.83
N ALA A 30 2.45 -3.22 -10.60
CA ALA A 30 3.76 -2.81 -11.12
C ALA A 30 3.64 -1.57 -12.04
N VAL A 31 2.70 -1.60 -12.98
CA VAL A 31 2.44 -0.46 -13.88
C VAL A 31 2.01 0.77 -13.08
N LEU A 32 1.11 0.60 -12.11
CA LEU A 32 0.67 1.70 -11.23
C LEU A 32 1.85 2.29 -10.45
N THR A 33 2.74 1.46 -9.91
CA THR A 33 3.91 1.92 -9.15
C THR A 33 4.87 2.71 -10.03
N VAL A 34 5.16 2.21 -11.24
CA VAL A 34 6.00 2.94 -12.21
C VAL A 34 5.35 4.25 -12.63
N PHE A 35 4.04 4.24 -12.89
CA PHE A 35 3.28 5.44 -13.21
C PHE A 35 3.36 6.48 -12.09
N MET A 36 3.14 6.07 -10.83
CA MET A 36 3.23 6.96 -9.67
C MET A 36 4.64 7.48 -9.45
N TYR A 37 5.66 6.65 -9.67
CA TYR A 37 7.05 7.07 -9.59
C TYR A 37 7.37 8.17 -10.61
N ILE A 38 6.99 7.98 -11.86
CA ILE A 38 7.19 8.98 -12.92
C ILE A 38 6.37 10.23 -12.64
N TYR A 39 5.12 10.08 -12.21
CA TYR A 39 4.24 11.19 -11.88
C TYR A 39 4.80 12.07 -10.75
N LEU A 40 5.30 11.47 -9.67
CA LEU A 40 5.82 12.23 -8.53
C LEU A 40 7.17 12.89 -8.81
N ASN A 41 8.08 12.20 -9.53
CA ASN A 41 9.45 12.69 -9.70
C ASN A 41 9.64 13.54 -10.96
N TYR A 42 8.88 13.31 -12.03
CA TYR A 42 9.12 13.94 -13.34
C TYR A 42 8.00 14.89 -13.78
N SER A 43 6.86 14.96 -13.08
CA SER A 43 5.80 15.88 -13.48
C SER A 43 5.84 17.22 -12.72
N LYS A 44 5.33 18.28 -13.35
CA LYS A 44 5.11 19.57 -12.68
C LYS A 44 4.22 19.42 -11.43
N HIS A 45 3.27 18.51 -11.49
CA HIS A 45 2.35 18.26 -10.39
C HIS A 45 3.03 17.61 -9.19
N GLY A 46 4.00 16.72 -9.42
CA GLY A 46 4.83 16.16 -8.34
C GLY A 46 5.65 17.23 -7.64
N TYR A 47 6.24 18.14 -8.40
CA TYR A 47 6.94 19.29 -7.83
C TYR A 47 6.02 20.20 -7.00
N GLU A 48 4.83 20.54 -7.52
CA GLU A 48 3.83 21.33 -6.78
C GLU A 48 3.44 20.64 -5.46
N ILE A 49 3.25 19.32 -5.48
CA ILE A 49 2.92 18.51 -4.29
C ILE A 49 4.06 18.58 -3.27
N ALA A 50 5.31 18.41 -3.70
CA ALA A 50 6.47 18.47 -2.82
C ALA A 50 6.61 19.84 -2.14
N VAL A 51 6.51 20.94 -2.90
CA VAL A 51 6.61 22.29 -2.36
C VAL A 51 5.47 22.60 -1.39
N VAL A 52 4.23 22.21 -1.70
CA VAL A 52 3.09 22.41 -0.81
C VAL A 52 3.23 21.54 0.46
N GLY A 53 3.80 20.35 0.34
CA GLY A 53 4.05 19.46 1.48
C GLY A 53 5.09 20.01 2.45
N GLU A 54 6.11 20.71 1.94
CA GLU A 54 7.14 21.32 2.77
C GLU A 54 6.64 22.61 3.45
N SER A 55 6.02 23.51 2.70
CA SER A 55 5.45 24.73 3.25
C SER A 55 4.36 25.32 2.35
N GLN A 56 3.13 25.36 2.86
CA GLN A 56 2.01 26.00 2.16
C GLN A 56 2.24 27.50 1.90
N ARG A 57 2.91 28.19 2.84
CA ARG A 57 3.22 29.62 2.70
C ARG A 57 4.21 29.85 1.54
N THR A 58 5.28 29.07 1.50
CA THR A 58 6.28 29.14 0.43
C THR A 58 5.66 28.84 -0.93
N ALA A 59 4.81 27.82 -1.02
CA ALA A 59 4.07 27.50 -2.24
C ALA A 59 3.19 28.65 -2.72
N SER A 60 2.51 29.35 -1.80
CA SER A 60 1.67 30.51 -2.12
C SER A 60 2.50 31.68 -2.64
N TYR A 61 3.67 31.95 -2.06
CA TYR A 61 4.59 32.98 -2.56
C TYR A 61 5.14 32.65 -3.96
N ALA A 62 5.32 31.37 -4.26
CA ALA A 62 5.72 30.90 -5.60
C ALA A 62 4.57 30.91 -6.62
N GLY A 63 3.38 31.40 -6.25
CA GLY A 63 2.21 31.50 -7.14
C GLY A 63 1.46 30.16 -7.34
N ILE A 64 1.78 29.14 -6.56
CA ILE A 64 1.10 27.85 -6.62
C ILE A 64 -0.25 27.95 -5.89
N LYS A 65 -1.32 27.52 -6.57
CA LYS A 65 -2.67 27.48 -5.97
C LYS A 65 -2.82 26.25 -5.08
N VAL A 66 -2.47 26.41 -3.79
CA VAL A 66 -2.44 25.35 -2.77
C VAL A 66 -3.73 24.52 -2.75
N GLU A 67 -4.89 25.17 -2.78
CA GLU A 67 -6.19 24.50 -2.76
C GLU A 67 -6.36 23.50 -3.93
N ARG A 68 -5.95 23.87 -5.14
CA ARG A 68 -6.03 22.98 -6.32
C ARG A 68 -5.11 21.78 -6.20
N VAL A 69 -3.92 21.99 -5.63
CA VAL A 69 -2.96 20.90 -5.41
C VAL A 69 -3.54 19.90 -4.42
N ILE A 70 -4.10 20.38 -3.30
CA ILE A 70 -4.72 19.53 -2.27
C ILE A 70 -5.88 18.72 -2.86
N VAL A 71 -6.82 19.37 -3.55
CA VAL A 71 -7.98 18.67 -4.15
C VAL A 71 -7.53 17.61 -5.15
N ARG A 72 -6.58 17.94 -6.02
CA ARG A 72 -6.04 16.99 -7.01
C ARG A 72 -5.37 15.79 -6.35
N THR A 73 -4.57 16.03 -5.32
CA THR A 73 -3.89 14.95 -4.57
C THR A 73 -4.89 14.03 -3.88
N MET A 74 -5.95 14.60 -3.29
CA MET A 74 -7.01 13.82 -2.66
C MET A 74 -7.80 12.97 -3.67
N VAL A 75 -8.13 13.54 -4.84
CA VAL A 75 -8.79 12.80 -5.93
C VAL A 75 -7.90 11.67 -6.43
N LEU A 76 -6.60 11.93 -6.65
CA LEU A 76 -5.64 10.91 -7.07
C LEU A 76 -5.53 9.78 -6.04
N SER A 77 -5.39 10.13 -4.77
CA SER A 77 -5.33 9.16 -3.67
C SER A 77 -6.60 8.31 -3.61
N GLY A 78 -7.79 8.94 -3.71
CA GLY A 78 -9.05 8.23 -3.75
C GLY A 78 -9.18 7.27 -4.93
N ALA A 79 -8.72 7.68 -6.12
CA ALA A 79 -8.71 6.83 -7.31
C ALA A 79 -7.80 5.60 -7.13
N VAL A 80 -6.60 5.78 -6.57
CA VAL A 80 -5.67 4.67 -6.28
C VAL A 80 -6.28 3.74 -5.22
N CYS A 81 -6.87 4.26 -4.16
CA CYS A 81 -7.54 3.45 -3.14
C CYS A 81 -8.71 2.65 -3.73
N GLY A 82 -9.52 3.26 -4.60
CA GLY A 82 -10.62 2.59 -5.29
C GLY A 82 -10.13 1.46 -6.18
N LEU A 83 -9.04 1.68 -6.93
CA LEU A 83 -8.41 0.66 -7.76
C LEU A 83 -7.87 -0.49 -6.92
N MET A 84 -7.22 -0.20 -5.79
CA MET A 84 -6.75 -1.24 -4.86
C MET A 84 -7.90 -2.05 -4.26
N GLY A 85 -9.03 -1.41 -3.91
CA GLY A 85 -10.23 -2.10 -3.46
C GLY A 85 -10.78 -3.05 -4.53
N LEU A 86 -10.81 -2.62 -5.78
CA LEU A 86 -11.21 -3.45 -6.92
C LEU A 86 -10.28 -4.65 -7.09
N LEU A 87 -8.96 -4.45 -7.05
CA LEU A 87 -7.98 -5.54 -7.18
C LEU A 87 -8.10 -6.56 -6.05
N LEU A 88 -8.40 -6.11 -4.82
CA LEU A 88 -8.62 -7.00 -3.69
C LEU A 88 -9.90 -7.83 -3.86
N THR A 89 -11.00 -7.22 -4.24
CA THR A 89 -12.30 -7.90 -4.35
C THR A 89 -12.40 -8.77 -5.59
N ALA A 90 -11.94 -8.29 -6.75
CA ALA A 90 -12.07 -9.00 -8.02
C ALA A 90 -10.86 -9.90 -8.34
N GLY A 91 -9.68 -9.62 -7.77
CA GLY A 91 -8.44 -10.32 -8.09
C GLY A 91 -7.95 -11.31 -7.03
N THR A 92 -8.29 -11.11 -5.75
CA THR A 92 -7.67 -11.89 -4.68
C THR A 92 -8.68 -12.63 -3.81
N ASP A 93 -9.56 -11.89 -3.15
CA ASP A 93 -10.39 -12.45 -2.08
C ASP A 93 -11.77 -12.92 -2.57
N HIS A 94 -12.28 -12.39 -3.69
CA HIS A 94 -13.61 -12.67 -4.27
C HIS A 94 -14.77 -12.59 -3.27
N THR A 95 -14.57 -11.88 -2.17
CA THR A 95 -15.55 -11.70 -1.09
C THR A 95 -15.59 -10.24 -0.68
N LEU A 96 -16.77 -9.79 -0.22
CA LEU A 96 -16.94 -8.47 0.38
C LEU A 96 -17.24 -8.66 1.88
N THR A 97 -16.26 -8.32 2.69
CA THR A 97 -16.39 -8.34 4.16
C THR A 97 -16.00 -7.00 4.74
N THR A 98 -16.53 -6.65 5.90
CA THR A 98 -16.14 -5.43 6.61
C THR A 98 -14.69 -5.45 7.07
N THR A 99 -14.09 -6.62 7.15
CA THR A 99 -12.70 -6.85 7.60
C THR A 99 -11.71 -7.07 6.45
N ILE A 100 -12.13 -6.93 5.18
CA ILE A 100 -11.29 -7.20 4.00
C ILE A 100 -10.00 -6.36 3.99
N VAL A 101 -10.05 -5.16 4.54
CA VAL A 101 -8.88 -4.26 4.62
C VAL A 101 -7.91 -4.70 5.73
N GLY A 102 -8.39 -5.33 6.82
CA GLY A 102 -7.60 -5.97 7.86
C GLY A 102 -6.45 -5.13 8.43
N GLY A 103 -6.62 -3.82 8.62
CA GLY A 103 -5.56 -2.94 9.10
C GLY A 103 -4.47 -2.57 8.07
N ARG A 104 -4.55 -3.07 6.83
CA ARG A 104 -3.54 -2.83 5.77
C ARG A 104 -3.30 -1.35 5.49
N GLY A 105 -4.31 -0.49 5.68
CA GLY A 105 -4.17 0.95 5.53
C GLY A 105 -3.19 1.57 6.54
N PHE A 106 -3.26 1.16 7.80
CA PHE A 106 -2.33 1.61 8.82
C PHE A 106 -0.90 1.13 8.55
N THR A 107 -0.75 -0.14 8.17
CA THR A 107 0.54 -0.72 7.75
C THR A 107 1.13 0.04 6.54
N ALA A 108 0.29 0.43 5.58
CA ALA A 108 0.73 1.21 4.42
C ALA A 108 1.27 2.60 4.81
N VAL A 109 0.67 3.27 5.77
CA VAL A 109 1.19 4.55 6.30
C VAL A 109 2.55 4.35 6.95
N MET A 110 2.73 3.30 7.76
CA MET A 110 4.02 2.99 8.38
C MET A 110 5.10 2.68 7.33
N VAL A 111 4.78 1.88 6.31
CA VAL A 111 5.68 1.59 5.19
C VAL A 111 6.09 2.87 4.46
N SER A 112 5.14 3.77 4.25
CA SER A 112 5.35 5.05 3.57
C SER A 112 6.35 5.93 4.32
N TRP A 113 6.20 6.04 5.63
CA TRP A 113 7.12 6.79 6.48
C TRP A 113 8.50 6.16 6.55
N MET A 114 8.56 4.84 6.72
CA MET A 114 9.81 4.10 6.77
C MET A 114 10.61 4.19 5.45
N ALA A 115 9.92 4.31 4.31
CA ALA A 115 10.53 4.47 2.99
C ALA A 115 10.85 5.93 2.62
N LYS A 116 10.71 6.90 3.53
CA LYS A 116 10.86 8.35 3.25
C LYS A 116 10.10 8.77 1.98
N PHE A 117 8.91 8.21 1.76
CA PHE A 117 8.05 8.42 0.59
C PHE A 117 8.70 8.07 -0.77
N ASN A 118 9.77 7.26 -0.79
CA ASN A 118 10.38 6.79 -2.01
C ASN A 118 9.67 5.52 -2.51
N PRO A 119 9.01 5.53 -3.69
CA PRO A 119 8.24 4.39 -4.18
C PRO A 119 9.05 3.11 -4.37
N ILE A 120 10.32 3.22 -4.72
CA ILE A 120 11.20 2.05 -4.90
C ILE A 120 11.48 1.38 -3.55
N ILE A 121 11.84 2.17 -2.54
CA ILE A 121 12.09 1.66 -1.19
C ILE A 121 10.80 1.09 -0.59
N MET A 122 9.63 1.70 -0.87
CA MET A 122 8.33 1.18 -0.45
C MET A 122 8.04 -0.24 -0.95
N ILE A 123 8.48 -0.60 -2.16
CA ILE A 123 8.33 -1.96 -2.68
C ILE A 123 9.09 -2.95 -1.82
N PHE A 124 10.37 -2.68 -1.53
CA PHE A 124 11.21 -3.58 -0.72
C PHE A 124 10.68 -3.68 0.71
N THR A 125 10.31 -2.56 1.32
CA THR A 125 9.77 -2.51 2.67
C THR A 125 8.44 -3.24 2.80
N SER A 126 7.53 -3.05 1.84
CA SER A 126 6.26 -3.75 1.81
C SER A 126 6.43 -5.26 1.59
N LEU A 127 7.36 -5.66 0.71
CA LEU A 127 7.69 -7.06 0.49
C LEU A 127 8.21 -7.70 1.78
N LEU A 128 9.15 -7.03 2.47
CA LEU A 128 9.68 -7.50 3.75
C LEU A 128 8.55 -7.73 4.77
N LEU A 129 7.65 -6.76 4.92
CA LEU A 129 6.54 -6.88 5.87
C LEU A 129 5.56 -8.00 5.50
N VAL A 130 5.28 -8.18 4.21
CA VAL A 130 4.42 -9.28 3.75
C VAL A 130 5.06 -10.63 4.04
N VAL A 131 6.36 -10.79 3.79
CA VAL A 131 7.09 -12.03 4.09
C VAL A 131 7.10 -12.32 5.59
N LEU A 132 7.36 -11.30 6.43
CA LEU A 132 7.32 -11.44 7.88
C LEU A 132 5.92 -11.81 8.38
N GLY A 133 4.88 -11.13 7.92
CA GLY A 133 3.51 -11.41 8.31
C GLY A 133 3.03 -12.80 7.88
N ARG A 134 3.38 -13.24 6.66
CA ARG A 134 3.08 -14.58 6.17
C ARG A 134 3.87 -15.65 6.92
N GLY A 135 5.17 -15.41 7.16
CA GLY A 135 6.00 -16.32 7.95
C GLY A 135 5.50 -16.49 9.36
N ALA A 136 5.13 -15.41 10.04
CA ALA A 136 4.56 -15.46 11.38
C ALA A 136 3.22 -16.21 11.42
N SER A 137 2.35 -16.00 10.41
CA SER A 137 1.09 -16.73 10.28
C SER A 137 1.29 -18.22 10.05
N GLU A 138 2.26 -18.59 9.22
CA GLU A 138 2.58 -20.00 8.94
C GLU A 138 3.14 -20.72 10.18
N ILE A 139 4.02 -20.07 10.92
CA ILE A 139 4.54 -20.59 12.19
C ILE A 139 3.38 -20.80 13.18
N SER A 140 2.49 -19.82 13.30
CA SER A 140 1.34 -19.90 14.20
C SER A 140 0.43 -21.07 13.87
N SER A 141 0.15 -21.30 12.57
CA SER A 141 -0.68 -22.42 12.12
C SER A 141 -0.01 -23.78 12.33
N THR A 142 1.30 -23.88 12.09
CA THR A 142 2.07 -25.12 12.24
C THR A 142 2.18 -25.55 13.70
N PHE A 143 2.33 -24.61 14.62
CA PHE A 143 2.42 -24.90 16.05
C PHE A 143 1.05 -24.88 16.76
N GLY A 144 -0.06 -24.66 16.03
CA GLY A 144 -1.40 -24.60 16.61
C GLY A 144 -1.62 -23.42 17.55
N LEU A 145 -0.85 -22.34 17.38
CA LEU A 145 -0.95 -21.12 18.16
C LEU A 145 -2.09 -20.23 17.65
N ASN A 146 -2.62 -19.39 18.52
CA ASN A 146 -3.65 -18.43 18.14
C ASN A 146 -3.08 -17.40 17.13
N GLN A 147 -3.91 -16.98 16.15
CA GLN A 147 -3.56 -15.93 15.19
C GLN A 147 -3.03 -14.65 15.86
N SER A 148 -3.52 -14.32 17.05
CA SER A 148 -3.03 -13.18 17.84
C SER A 148 -1.53 -13.23 18.15
N PHE A 149 -0.95 -14.44 18.23
CA PHE A 149 0.49 -14.61 18.44
C PHE A 149 1.28 -14.10 17.23
N SER A 150 0.82 -14.42 16.02
CA SER A 150 1.40 -13.93 14.77
C SER A 150 1.37 -12.40 14.70
N ASP A 151 0.26 -11.79 15.10
CA ASP A 151 0.08 -10.34 15.07
C ASP A 151 1.01 -9.63 16.08
N ILE A 152 1.17 -10.20 17.28
CA ILE A 152 2.10 -9.70 18.30
C ILE A 152 3.54 -9.78 17.80
N LEU A 153 3.94 -10.92 17.25
CA LEU A 153 5.30 -11.15 16.76
C LEU A 153 5.64 -10.19 15.61
N THR A 154 4.71 -10.03 14.68
CA THR A 154 4.84 -9.05 13.58
C THR A 154 4.95 -7.62 14.11
N GLY A 155 4.14 -7.26 15.11
CA GLY A 155 4.18 -5.94 15.76
C GLY A 155 5.52 -5.65 16.44
N ILE A 156 6.06 -6.63 17.16
CA ILE A 156 7.37 -6.51 17.82
C ILE A 156 8.49 -6.31 16.79
N ILE A 157 8.52 -7.13 15.74
CA ILE A 157 9.52 -7.03 14.69
C ILE A 157 9.43 -5.66 14.00
N LEU A 158 8.23 -5.23 13.67
CA LEU A 158 7.98 -3.94 13.03
C LEU A 158 8.43 -2.78 13.92
N PHE A 159 8.17 -2.86 15.22
CA PHE A 159 8.63 -1.87 16.20
C PHE A 159 10.15 -1.73 16.21
N PHE A 160 10.88 -2.86 16.27
CA PHE A 160 12.34 -2.83 16.25
C PHE A 160 12.92 -2.31 14.93
N ILE A 161 12.34 -2.70 13.79
CA ILE A 161 12.76 -2.19 12.48
C ILE A 161 12.53 -0.67 12.40
N CYS A 162 11.38 -0.20 12.87
CA CYS A 162 11.07 1.23 12.90
C CYS A 162 12.02 2.01 13.81
N LEU A 163 12.38 1.44 14.97
CA LEU A 163 13.28 2.07 15.93
C LEU A 163 14.69 2.17 15.38
N LEU A 164 15.23 1.10 14.78
CA LEU A 164 16.54 1.10 14.12
C LEU A 164 16.60 2.15 13.00
N TYR A 165 15.56 2.20 12.18
CA TYR A 165 15.51 3.15 11.08
C TYR A 165 15.40 4.61 11.53
N THR A 166 14.70 4.87 12.64
CA THR A 166 14.60 6.21 13.23
C THR A 166 15.90 6.63 13.87
N SER A 167 16.65 5.69 14.46
CA SER A 167 17.98 5.95 15.02
C SER A 167 18.99 6.35 13.94
N ASP A 168 19.03 5.62 12.81
CA ASP A 168 19.90 5.98 11.68
C ASP A 168 19.57 7.36 11.09
N ALA A 169 18.29 7.74 11.09
CA ALA A 169 17.87 9.07 10.61
C ALA A 169 18.17 10.21 11.58
N ALA A 170 18.46 9.91 12.85
CA ALA A 170 18.83 10.91 13.86
C ALA A 170 20.36 11.17 13.89
N ASP A 171 21.17 10.25 13.32
CA ASP A 171 22.63 10.35 13.25
C ASP A 171 23.13 10.99 11.93
N GLU A 172 22.24 11.29 10.96
CA GLU A 172 22.51 12.09 9.76
C GLU A 172 22.09 13.57 9.97
#